data_fa628e54600037d347fdc92e7a14c588
#
_entry.id   fa628e54600037d347fdc92e7a14c588
#
_cell.length_a   1.000
_cell.length_b   1.000
_cell.length_c   1.000
_cell.angle_alpha   90.00
_cell.angle_beta   90.00
_cell.angle_gamma   90.00
#
_symmetry.space_group_name_H-M   'P 1'
#
loop_
_entity.id
_entity.type
_entity.pdbx_description
1 polymer ?
#
loop_
_entity_poly.entity_id
_entity_poly.type
_entity_poly.pdbx_seq_one_letter_code
_entity_poly.pdbx_strand_id
1 'polypeptide(L)'
;MLHVRGERFAQFCRCSILASMFSERLLDHFRSPHNAGDLPDATAMVEVTNPVCGDVLRLSARLENGRIAEARFKTQGCTAAIASSSALTDLLAGKSPAQARSISAQQISEELGGLPPATFHAAQLCVDAVAALAGKLDGSH
;
A
#
# COMPACT_ATOMS: atom_id res chain seq x y z
N MET A 1 -7.13 -31.14 -5.87
CA MET A 1 -6.98 -30.79 -5.72
C MET A 1 -6.80 -30.51 -5.45
N LEU A 2 -7.23 -30.42 -5.87
CA LEU A 2 -7.10 -29.99 -5.86
C LEU A 2 -7.28 -29.78 -5.53
N HIS A 3 -7.81 -29.79 -5.60
CA HIS A 3 -7.93 -29.40 -5.45
C HIS A 3 -8.21 -29.06 -5.15
N VAL A 4 -8.75 -29.32 -4.89
CA VAL A 4 -8.97 -28.95 -4.75
C VAL A 4 -9.22 -28.69 -4.83
N ARG A 5 -10.10 -28.79 -5.08
CA ARG A 5 -10.14 -28.41 -5.67
C ARG A 5 -10.88 -28.03 -6.43
N GLY A 6 -11.85 -28.22 -6.78
CA GLY A 6 -12.41 -28.10 -8.12
C GLY A 6 -13.60 -27.30 -8.25
N GLU A 7 -14.43 -27.26 -7.32
CA GLU A 7 -15.67 -26.50 -7.31
C GLU A 7 -15.45 -25.03 -7.55
N ARG A 8 -14.25 -24.60 -7.45
CA ARG A 8 -13.96 -23.21 -7.65
C ARG A 8 -13.61 -22.88 -9.06
N PHE A 9 -13.93 -23.75 -9.97
CA PHE A 9 -13.42 -23.56 -11.30
C PHE A 9 -13.84 -22.28 -11.97
N ALA A 10 -15.10 -21.92 -11.89
CA ALA A 10 -15.54 -20.68 -12.51
C ALA A 10 -14.84 -19.48 -11.89
N GLN A 11 -14.73 -19.50 -10.60
CA GLN A 11 -13.99 -18.45 -9.91
C GLN A 11 -12.54 -18.53 -10.17
N PHE A 12 -12.04 -19.75 -10.33
CA PHE A 12 -10.67 -19.96 -10.66
C PHE A 12 -10.27 -19.28 -11.95
N CYS A 13 -11.13 -19.35 -12.95
CA CYS A 13 -10.79 -18.71 -14.21
C CYS A 13 -10.57 -17.24 -14.02
N ARG A 14 -11.42 -16.57 -13.25
CA ARG A 14 -11.22 -15.17 -12.95
C ARG A 14 -9.94 -14.94 -12.19
N CYS A 15 -9.72 -15.76 -11.18
CA CYS A 15 -8.52 -15.64 -10.38
C CYS A 15 -7.28 -15.87 -11.22
N SER A 16 -7.36 -16.79 -12.17
CA SER A 16 -6.22 -17.05 -13.04
C SER A 16 -5.88 -15.85 -13.91
N ILE A 17 -6.89 -15.14 -14.39
CA ILE A 17 -6.67 -13.94 -15.17
C ILE A 17 -5.99 -12.88 -14.31
N LEU A 18 -6.50 -12.66 -13.10
CA LEU A 18 -5.88 -11.73 -12.18
C LEU A 18 -4.46 -12.16 -11.83
N ALA A 19 -4.26 -13.44 -11.58
CA ALA A 19 -2.95 -13.96 -11.23
C ALA A 19 -1.94 -13.80 -12.35
N SER A 20 -2.39 -13.81 -13.61
CA SER A 20 -1.44 -13.59 -14.70
C SER A 20 -1.10 -12.11 -14.85
N MET A 21 -1.93 -11.20 -14.33
CA MET A 21 -1.64 -9.78 -14.38
C MET A 21 -0.84 -9.29 -13.18
N PHE A 22 -1.02 -9.93 -12.02
CA PHE A 22 -0.40 -9.51 -10.78
C PHE A 22 0.50 -10.61 -10.24
N SER A 23 1.58 -10.21 -9.59
CA SER A 23 2.50 -11.15 -8.93
C SER A 23 1.82 -11.80 -7.73
N GLU A 24 2.39 -12.94 -7.29
CA GLU A 24 1.93 -13.58 -6.07
C GLU A 24 2.07 -12.66 -4.86
N ARG A 25 3.16 -11.90 -4.80
CA ARG A 25 3.41 -11.00 -3.69
C ARG A 25 2.34 -9.90 -3.62
N LEU A 26 1.95 -9.39 -4.78
CA LEU A 26 0.90 -8.38 -4.84
C LEU A 26 -0.42 -8.95 -4.36
N LEU A 27 -0.75 -10.15 -4.83
CA LEU A 27 -2.01 -10.79 -4.44
C LEU A 27 -2.04 -11.13 -2.95
N ASP A 28 -0.91 -11.52 -2.39
CA ASP A 28 -0.82 -11.78 -0.95
C ASP A 28 -1.11 -10.50 -0.16
N HIS A 29 -0.52 -9.38 -0.57
CA HIS A 29 -0.79 -8.11 0.08
C HIS A 29 -2.26 -7.70 -0.04
N PHE A 30 -2.87 -8.01 -1.17
CA PHE A 30 -4.27 -7.69 -1.38
C PHE A 30 -5.19 -8.57 -0.51
N ARG A 31 -4.91 -9.87 -0.45
CA ARG A 31 -5.75 -10.81 0.29
C ARG A 31 -5.63 -10.66 1.79
N SER A 32 -4.44 -10.34 2.26
CA SER A 32 -4.14 -10.19 3.68
C SER A 32 -3.32 -8.93 3.88
N PRO A 33 -3.94 -7.76 3.78
CA PRO A 33 -3.21 -6.51 3.88
C PRO A 33 -2.50 -6.37 5.21
N HIS A 34 -1.26 -5.92 5.15
CA HIS A 34 -0.48 -5.65 6.34
C HIS A 34 -0.85 -4.28 6.87
N ASN A 35 -1.04 -4.18 8.18
CA ASN A 35 -1.23 -2.89 8.84
C ASN A 35 -2.44 -2.10 8.32
N ALA A 36 -3.52 -2.81 7.98
CA ALA A 36 -4.75 -2.15 7.57
C ALA A 36 -5.49 -1.62 8.79
N GLY A 37 -6.16 -0.50 8.64
CA GLY A 37 -7.00 0.07 9.70
C GLY A 37 -6.54 1.46 10.10
N ASP A 38 -7.18 1.98 11.15
CA ASP A 38 -6.83 3.29 11.71
C ASP A 38 -5.81 3.12 12.82
N LEU A 39 -5.06 4.18 13.07
CA LEU A 39 -4.08 4.23 14.15
C LEU A 39 -4.53 5.31 15.12
N PRO A 40 -5.17 4.93 16.25
CA PRO A 40 -5.78 5.92 17.15
C PRO A 40 -4.78 6.91 17.75
N ASP A 41 -3.54 6.48 17.97
CA ASP A 41 -2.52 7.34 18.58
C ASP A 41 -1.53 7.84 17.51
N ALA A 42 -1.98 8.05 16.30
CA ALA A 42 -1.11 8.51 15.21
C ALA A 42 -0.54 9.90 15.54
N THR A 43 0.74 10.07 15.22
CA THR A 43 1.37 11.37 15.28
C THR A 43 0.86 12.24 14.13
N ALA A 44 0.59 11.61 12.98
CA ALA A 44 0.06 12.33 11.82
C ALA A 44 -0.77 11.37 10.98
N MET A 45 -1.72 11.94 10.26
CA MET A 45 -2.57 11.19 9.34
C MET A 45 -2.85 12.07 8.14
N VAL A 46 -2.81 11.48 6.96
CA VAL A 46 -3.14 12.18 5.71
C VAL A 46 -4.12 11.34 4.91
N GLU A 47 -4.85 12.02 4.04
CA GLU A 47 -5.73 11.35 3.09
C GLU A 47 -5.47 11.97 1.73
N VAL A 48 -5.17 11.11 0.75
CA VAL A 48 -4.92 11.57 -0.61
C VAL A 48 -5.85 10.83 -1.55
N THR A 49 -6.21 11.48 -2.64
CA THR A 49 -7.13 10.93 -3.63
C THR A 49 -6.49 11.05 -5.00
N ASN A 50 -6.63 9.99 -5.79
CA ASN A 50 -6.25 10.05 -7.20
C ASN A 50 -7.47 10.55 -7.97
N PRO A 51 -7.44 11.77 -8.52
CA PRO A 51 -8.62 12.31 -9.17
C PRO A 51 -9.01 11.59 -10.45
N VAL A 52 -8.07 10.87 -11.06
CA VAL A 52 -8.35 10.15 -12.30
C VAL A 52 -9.10 8.86 -12.01
N CYS A 53 -8.65 8.10 -11.02
CA CYS A 53 -9.22 6.79 -10.70
C CYS A 53 -10.21 6.83 -9.55
N GLY A 54 -10.20 7.89 -8.77
CA GLY A 54 -11.06 7.96 -7.59
C GLY A 54 -10.56 7.14 -6.41
N ASP A 55 -9.36 6.58 -6.50
CA ASP A 55 -8.77 5.84 -5.39
C ASP A 55 -8.46 6.81 -4.24
N VAL A 56 -8.71 6.35 -3.01
CA VAL A 56 -8.47 7.16 -1.82
C VAL A 56 -7.57 6.36 -0.88
N LEU A 57 -6.53 7.00 -0.38
CA LEU A 57 -5.61 6.39 0.58
C LEU A 57 -5.52 7.28 1.81
N ARG A 58 -5.87 6.70 2.95
CA ARG A 58 -5.63 7.31 4.25
C ARG A 58 -4.43 6.63 4.88
N LEU A 59 -3.42 7.43 5.22
CA LEU A 59 -2.17 6.90 5.75
C LEU A 59 -1.91 7.55 7.11
N SER A 60 -1.68 6.73 8.13
CA SER A 60 -1.42 7.18 9.49
C SER A 60 -0.08 6.65 9.95
N ALA A 61 0.62 7.42 10.77
CA ALA A 61 1.89 6.98 11.32
C ALA A 61 2.10 7.53 12.71
N ARG A 62 2.80 6.76 13.54
CA ARG A 62 3.20 7.17 14.88
C ARG A 62 4.72 7.22 14.92
N LEU A 63 5.24 8.35 15.38
CA LEU A 63 6.69 8.56 15.50
C LEU A 63 7.15 8.26 16.90
N GLU A 64 8.30 7.58 16.99
CA GLU A 64 9.02 7.39 18.25
C GLU A 64 10.48 7.60 17.99
N ASN A 65 11.11 8.47 18.77
CA ASN A 65 12.54 8.72 18.65
C ASN A 65 12.95 9.16 17.24
N GLY A 66 12.08 9.92 16.59
CA GLY A 66 12.36 10.42 15.24
C GLY A 66 12.17 9.43 14.13
N ARG A 67 11.63 8.26 14.43
CA ARG A 67 11.39 7.21 13.43
C ARG A 67 9.94 6.75 13.50
N ILE A 68 9.47 6.26 12.36
CA ILE A 68 8.10 5.73 12.28
C ILE A 68 8.06 4.39 13.00
N ALA A 69 7.37 4.36 14.14
CA ALA A 69 7.23 3.15 14.93
C ALA A 69 6.13 2.26 14.35
N GLU A 70 5.09 2.87 13.84
CA GLU A 70 3.96 2.14 13.28
C GLU A 70 3.29 2.98 12.21
N ALA A 71 2.88 2.33 11.12
CA ALA A 71 2.12 2.98 10.06
C ALA A 71 0.94 2.09 9.73
N ARG A 72 -0.21 2.70 9.43
CA ARG A 72 -1.41 1.97 9.04
C ARG A 72 -2.08 2.69 7.89
N PHE A 73 -2.93 1.95 7.18
CA PHE A 73 -3.61 2.54 6.03
C PHE A 73 -5.06 2.09 5.94
N LYS A 74 -5.86 2.91 5.29
CA LYS A 74 -7.18 2.52 4.80
C LYS A 74 -7.28 3.02 3.37
N THR A 75 -7.61 2.12 2.46
CA THR A 75 -7.63 2.45 1.04
C THR A 75 -8.95 2.01 0.43
N GLN A 76 -9.55 2.88 -0.37
CA GLN A 76 -10.67 2.53 -1.23
C GLN A 76 -10.16 2.63 -2.66
N GLY A 77 -10.19 1.51 -3.38
CA GLY A 77 -9.68 1.53 -4.74
C GLY A 77 -9.48 0.14 -5.29
N CYS A 78 -8.67 0.03 -6.31
CA CYS A 78 -8.44 -1.22 -7.02
C CYS A 78 -7.51 -2.13 -6.22
N THR A 79 -7.39 -3.36 -6.72
CA THR A 79 -6.50 -4.37 -6.11
C THR A 79 -5.08 -3.82 -5.93
N ALA A 80 -4.56 -3.17 -6.95
CA ALA A 80 -3.20 -2.64 -6.90
C ALA A 80 -3.06 -1.54 -5.86
N ALA A 81 -4.10 -0.71 -5.67
CA ALA A 81 -4.05 0.37 -4.69
C ALA A 81 -3.97 -0.20 -3.27
N ILE A 82 -4.76 -1.21 -2.98
CA ILE A 82 -4.76 -1.83 -1.66
C ILE A 82 -3.43 -2.53 -1.41
N ALA A 83 -2.95 -3.29 -2.38
CA ALA A 83 -1.69 -4.01 -2.24
C ALA A 83 -0.50 -3.05 -2.11
N SER A 84 -0.50 -1.96 -2.88
CA SER A 84 0.57 -0.97 -2.81
C SER A 84 0.59 -0.28 -1.45
N SER A 85 -0.59 0.02 -0.90
CA SER A 85 -0.68 0.63 0.42
C SER A 85 -0.14 -0.30 1.49
N SER A 86 -0.47 -1.58 1.40
CA SER A 86 0.03 -2.58 2.33
C SER A 86 1.56 -2.66 2.29
N ALA A 87 2.13 -2.74 1.09
CA ALA A 87 3.58 -2.79 0.92
C ALA A 87 4.23 -1.52 1.45
N LEU A 88 3.58 -0.37 1.23
CA LEU A 88 4.10 0.89 1.69
C LEU A 88 4.26 0.93 3.20
N THR A 89 3.27 0.43 3.94
CA THR A 89 3.37 0.45 5.40
C THR A 89 4.53 -0.41 5.91
N ASP A 90 4.82 -1.51 5.21
CA ASP A 90 6.00 -2.32 5.56
C ASP A 90 7.29 -1.54 5.32
N LEU A 91 7.35 -0.79 4.22
CA LEU A 91 8.54 -0.01 3.89
C LEU A 91 8.75 1.18 4.84
N LEU A 92 7.65 1.71 5.39
CA LEU A 92 7.74 2.87 6.26
C LEU A 92 8.27 2.55 7.65
N ALA A 93 8.05 1.33 8.13
CA ALA A 93 8.41 0.96 9.49
C ALA A 93 9.91 1.15 9.74
N GLY A 94 10.23 1.88 10.79
CA GLY A 94 11.63 2.10 11.19
C GLY A 94 12.32 3.24 10.45
N LYS A 95 11.65 3.91 9.54
CA LYS A 95 12.25 5.00 8.78
C LYS A 95 11.97 6.36 9.42
N SER A 96 12.92 7.28 9.27
CA SER A 96 12.67 8.68 9.62
C SER A 96 11.82 9.32 8.52
N PRO A 97 11.20 10.48 8.79
CA PRO A 97 10.44 11.16 7.73
C PRO A 97 11.30 11.46 6.49
N ALA A 98 12.56 11.82 6.69
CA ALA A 98 13.44 12.07 5.55
C ALA A 98 13.66 10.81 4.74
N GLN A 99 13.87 9.68 5.39
CA GLN A 99 14.05 8.40 4.70
C GLN A 99 12.75 7.98 4.01
N ALA A 100 11.61 8.25 4.63
CA ALA A 100 10.33 7.93 4.02
C ALA A 100 10.14 8.67 2.71
N ARG A 101 10.59 9.92 2.64
CA ARG A 101 10.47 10.71 1.41
C ARG A 101 11.25 10.11 0.24
N SER A 102 12.24 9.30 0.51
CA SER A 102 13.03 8.68 -0.55
C SER A 102 12.41 7.41 -1.11
N ILE A 103 11.30 6.95 -0.54
CA ILE A 103 10.59 5.80 -1.09
C ILE A 103 10.00 6.19 -2.43
N SER A 104 10.33 5.41 -3.46
CA SER A 104 9.88 5.69 -4.81
C SER A 104 8.79 4.71 -5.23
N ALA A 105 8.04 5.08 -6.27
CA ALA A 105 7.06 4.18 -6.84
C ALA A 105 7.71 2.87 -7.30
N GLN A 106 8.94 2.97 -7.79
CA GLN A 106 9.67 1.80 -8.22
C GLN A 106 9.94 0.84 -7.06
N GLN A 107 10.29 1.38 -5.89
CA GLN A 107 10.52 0.54 -4.71
C GLN A 107 9.26 -0.18 -4.28
N ILE A 108 8.11 0.50 -4.35
CA ILE A 108 6.83 -0.13 -4.02
C ILE A 108 6.53 -1.25 -5.01
N SER A 109 6.78 -0.99 -6.27
CA SER A 109 6.59 -2.00 -7.31
C SER A 109 7.47 -3.21 -7.05
N GLU A 110 8.72 -2.99 -6.71
CA GLU A 110 9.66 -4.09 -6.44
C GLU A 110 9.23 -4.91 -5.23
N GLU A 111 8.73 -4.23 -4.22
CA GLU A 111 8.25 -4.91 -3.02
C GLU A 111 7.09 -5.84 -3.34
N LEU A 112 6.30 -5.50 -4.34
CA LEU A 112 5.16 -6.30 -4.77
C LEU A 112 5.52 -7.32 -5.84
N GLY A 113 6.79 -7.40 -6.22
CA GLY A 113 7.20 -8.32 -7.28
C GLY A 113 6.91 -7.81 -8.66
N GLY A 114 6.60 -6.53 -8.79
CA GLY A 114 6.32 -5.88 -10.05
C GLY A 114 4.86 -5.46 -10.17
N LEU A 115 4.64 -4.23 -10.62
CA LEU A 115 3.31 -3.71 -10.91
C LEU A 115 3.11 -3.63 -12.41
N PRO A 116 1.97 -4.08 -12.94
CA PRO A 116 1.66 -3.84 -14.35
C PRO A 116 1.65 -2.34 -14.64
N PRO A 117 2.14 -1.93 -15.81
CA PRO A 117 2.21 -0.49 -16.11
C PRO A 117 0.87 0.23 -15.96
N ALA A 118 -0.23 -0.44 -16.30
CA ALA A 118 -1.54 0.18 -16.21
C ALA A 118 -1.97 0.49 -14.78
N THR A 119 -1.31 -0.11 -13.79
CA THR A 119 -1.66 0.09 -12.37
C THR A 119 -0.60 0.85 -11.60
N PHE A 120 0.40 1.38 -12.29
CA PHE A 120 1.50 2.06 -11.62
C PHE A 120 1.04 3.33 -10.90
N HIS A 121 -0.12 3.87 -11.28
CA HIS A 121 -0.70 5.01 -10.59
C HIS A 121 -0.97 4.71 -9.10
N ALA A 122 -1.17 3.45 -8.77
CA ALA A 122 -1.39 3.06 -7.37
C ALA A 122 -0.14 3.32 -6.53
N ALA A 123 1.02 3.00 -7.07
CA ALA A 123 2.27 3.27 -6.38
C ALA A 123 2.52 4.77 -6.29
N GLN A 124 2.15 5.51 -7.32
CA GLN A 124 2.30 6.96 -7.31
C GLN A 124 1.42 7.60 -6.24
N LEU A 125 0.20 7.10 -6.06
CA LEU A 125 -0.67 7.56 -4.99
C LEU A 125 -0.01 7.36 -3.63
N CYS A 126 0.65 6.23 -3.43
CA CYS A 126 1.38 5.95 -2.20
C CYS A 126 2.52 6.95 -1.99
N VAL A 127 3.26 7.27 -3.05
CA VAL A 127 4.35 8.23 -2.96
C VAL A 127 3.82 9.61 -2.56
N ASP A 128 2.70 10.01 -3.15
CA ASP A 128 2.06 11.28 -2.82
C ASP A 128 1.63 11.31 -1.36
N ALA A 129 1.08 10.21 -0.86
CA ALA A 129 0.67 10.11 0.53
C ALA A 129 1.86 10.23 1.47
N VAL A 130 2.97 9.59 1.13
CA VAL A 130 4.17 9.65 1.96
C VAL A 130 4.73 11.07 2.01
N ALA A 131 4.73 11.77 0.89
CA ALA A 131 5.22 13.14 0.86
C ALA A 131 4.37 14.02 1.78
N ALA A 132 3.05 13.86 1.72
CA ALA A 132 2.15 14.62 2.58
C ALA A 132 2.34 14.26 4.06
N LEU A 133 2.49 12.95 4.34
CA LEU A 133 2.66 12.49 5.70
C LEU A 133 3.98 12.98 6.29
N ALA A 134 5.06 12.88 5.53
CA ALA A 134 6.38 13.31 5.99
C ALA A 134 6.39 14.81 6.29
N GLY A 135 5.65 15.59 5.49
CA GLY A 135 5.52 17.02 5.77
C GLY A 135 4.86 17.28 7.11
N LYS A 136 3.83 16.50 7.45
CA LYS A 136 3.17 16.64 8.74
C LYS A 136 4.05 16.16 9.88
N LEU A 137 4.79 15.07 9.68
CA LEU A 137 5.67 14.55 10.71
C LEU A 137 6.80 15.52 11.01
N ASP A 138 7.35 16.16 9.99
CA ASP A 138 8.38 17.17 10.18
C ASP A 138 7.84 18.36 10.93
N GLY A 139 6.61 18.74 10.67
CA GLY A 139 5.98 19.87 11.35
C GLY A 139 5.55 19.58 12.78
N SER A 140 5.64 18.34 13.22
CA SER A 140 5.19 17.93 14.54
C SER A 140 6.25 18.07 15.61
N HIS A 141 7.43 18.56 15.27
CA HIS A 141 8.52 18.72 16.24
C HIS A 141 8.28 19.83 17.23
#